data_2b20ece845c723310afa55c6b02c6aef
#
_entry.id   2b20ece845c723310afa55c6b02c6aef
#
_cell.length_a   1.000
_cell.length_b   1.000
_cell.length_c   1.000
_cell.angle_alpha   90.00
_cell.angle_beta   90.00
_cell.angle_gamma   90.00
#
_symmetry.space_group_name_H-M   'P 1'
#
loop_
_entity.id
_entity.type
_entity.pdbx_description
1 polymer ?
#
loop_
_entity_poly.entity_id
_entity_poly.type
_entity_poly.pdbx_seq_one_letter_code
_entity_poly.pdbx_strand_id
1 'polypeptide(L)'
;TANGSKVEAQGREINATLTMRDNAPWQAAIRYLYYNPATAGGKDQSTPASPLSNTSRVDFSGWPDLQLRCAECWLWGQKYGRIDGDFAIQGNTLSLTGGLVDTGFGRLTAAGEWVNNPGEQRTSLKGDIKGNKLDAAANFFGISTPLRGSSFDVDYDLHWRDAPWKPDEASLNGILKTRFGKGEIADVSTGRAGQILRLLSFDALLRKLRFDFSDTFSEGFYYDSIRSTAWIKDGVMHTDDTLVDGLEADIAMKGSVNLVRRELDMEAVVAPEISASVGVAAAFVVNPIVGAAVFAASKV
;
A
#
# COMPACT_ATOMS: atom_id res chain seq x y z
N THR A 1 -13.20 15.74 41.10
CA THR A 1 -13.51 14.35 40.81
C THR A 1 -13.90 14.23 39.34
N ALA A 2 -12.99 13.81 38.49
CA ALA A 2 -13.29 13.53 37.09
C ALA A 2 -14.22 12.29 37.07
N ASN A 3 -15.49 12.49 36.76
CA ASN A 3 -16.43 11.40 36.52
C ASN A 3 -15.99 10.67 35.24
N GLY A 4 -15.38 9.51 35.38
CA GLY A 4 -15.01 8.64 34.28
C GLY A 4 -15.43 7.22 34.58
N SER A 5 -15.89 6.50 33.56
CA SER A 5 -16.19 5.07 33.64
C SER A 5 -15.03 4.27 33.03
N LYS A 6 -14.74 3.11 33.62
CA LYS A 6 -13.73 2.19 33.15
C LYS A 6 -14.37 0.83 32.92
N VAL A 7 -14.16 0.28 31.73
CA VAL A 7 -14.60 -1.08 31.35
C VAL A 7 -13.36 -1.92 31.07
N GLU A 8 -13.29 -3.09 31.68
CA GLU A 8 -12.19 -4.04 31.48
C GLU A 8 -12.73 -5.32 30.86
N ALA A 9 -12.06 -5.80 29.84
CA ALA A 9 -12.31 -7.08 29.19
C ALA A 9 -11.08 -7.97 29.34
N GLN A 10 -11.24 -9.14 29.93
CA GLN A 10 -10.16 -10.12 30.09
C GLN A 10 -10.64 -11.49 29.63
N GLY A 11 -9.94 -12.11 28.73
CA GLY A 11 -10.24 -13.41 28.18
C GLY A 11 -9.10 -13.97 27.36
N ARG A 12 -9.29 -15.12 26.74
CA ARG A 12 -8.26 -15.73 25.89
C ARG A 12 -7.99 -14.91 24.62
N GLU A 13 -9.02 -14.24 24.10
CA GLU A 13 -8.97 -13.53 22.81
C GLU A 13 -8.82 -12.03 22.97
N ILE A 14 -9.02 -11.50 24.18
CA ILE A 14 -8.94 -10.06 24.44
C ILE A 14 -8.41 -9.76 25.84
N ASN A 15 -7.54 -8.77 25.92
CA ASN A 15 -7.22 -8.07 27.17
C ASN A 15 -7.20 -6.58 26.85
N ALA A 16 -8.21 -5.87 27.31
CA ALA A 16 -8.43 -4.48 26.96
C ALA A 16 -9.03 -3.70 28.13
N THR A 17 -8.73 -2.42 28.16
CA THR A 17 -9.32 -1.44 29.07
C THR A 17 -9.83 -0.28 28.25
N LEU A 18 -11.11 0.04 28.39
CA LEU A 18 -11.72 1.26 27.86
C LEU A 18 -11.95 2.24 29.00
N THR A 19 -11.33 3.42 28.92
CA THR A 19 -11.54 4.52 29.86
C THR A 19 -12.35 5.60 29.16
N MET A 20 -13.54 5.88 29.68
CA MET A 20 -14.47 6.89 29.19
C MET A 20 -14.47 8.06 30.15
N ARG A 21 -14.28 9.28 29.65
CA ARG A 21 -14.32 10.51 30.44
C ARG A 21 -15.23 11.52 29.76
N ASP A 22 -15.94 12.27 30.54
CA ASP A 22 -16.73 13.38 30.03
C ASP A 22 -15.79 14.47 29.47
N ASN A 23 -16.11 15.00 28.30
CA ASN A 23 -15.37 16.07 27.64
C ASN A 23 -13.88 15.77 27.32
N ALA A 24 -13.51 14.50 27.17
CA ALA A 24 -12.18 14.08 26.75
C ALA A 24 -12.26 12.85 25.84
N PRO A 25 -11.26 12.62 24.99
CA PRO A 25 -11.21 11.42 24.17
C PRO A 25 -11.30 10.14 25.02
N TRP A 26 -12.08 9.18 24.56
CA TRP A 26 -12.07 7.85 25.15
C TRP A 26 -10.73 7.16 24.86
N GLN A 27 -10.27 6.36 25.80
CA GLN A 27 -8.97 5.69 25.69
C GLN A 27 -9.19 4.17 25.67
N ALA A 28 -8.91 3.54 24.54
CA ALA A 28 -8.91 2.10 24.40
C ALA A 28 -7.47 1.59 24.44
N ALA A 29 -7.08 1.00 25.57
CA ALA A 29 -5.78 0.35 25.77
C ALA A 29 -5.96 -1.17 25.65
N ILE A 30 -5.43 -1.75 24.60
CA ILE A 30 -5.57 -3.17 24.27
C ILE A 30 -4.19 -3.81 24.35
N ARG A 31 -4.01 -4.72 25.30
CA ARG A 31 -2.76 -5.48 25.43
C ARG A 31 -2.64 -6.52 24.32
N TYR A 32 -3.74 -7.24 24.05
CA TYR A 32 -3.87 -8.13 22.91
C TYR A 32 -5.34 -8.26 22.49
N LEU A 33 -5.53 -8.48 21.18
CA LEU A 33 -6.82 -8.76 20.58
C LEU A 33 -6.65 -9.81 19.48
N TYR A 34 -7.33 -10.93 19.61
CA TYR A 34 -7.41 -12.00 18.63
C TYR A 34 -8.84 -12.06 18.08
N TYR A 35 -9.08 -11.33 16.99
CA TYR A 35 -10.38 -11.28 16.35
C TYR A 35 -10.40 -12.09 15.07
N ASN A 36 -11.12 -13.22 15.08
CA ASN A 36 -11.34 -14.06 13.91
C ASN A 36 -12.80 -14.51 13.81
N PRO A 37 -13.66 -13.77 13.09
CA PRO A 37 -15.08 -14.09 12.98
C PRO A 37 -15.36 -15.44 12.29
N ALA A 38 -14.43 -15.97 11.49
CA ALA A 38 -14.59 -17.25 10.80
C ALA A 38 -14.64 -18.45 11.75
N THR A 39 -14.17 -18.31 13.01
CA THR A 39 -14.20 -19.38 14.02
C THR A 39 -15.46 -19.35 14.90
N ALA A 40 -16.24 -18.28 14.85
CA ALA A 40 -17.39 -18.07 15.72
C ALA A 40 -18.72 -18.66 15.19
N GLY A 41 -18.76 -19.21 13.99
CA GLY A 41 -19.98 -19.71 13.35
C GLY A 41 -19.83 -21.09 12.71
N GLY A 42 -20.66 -22.05 13.14
CA GLY A 42 -20.69 -23.39 12.55
C GLY A 42 -21.19 -23.40 11.12
N LYS A 43 -20.60 -24.26 10.34
CA LYS A 43 -21.12 -25.00 9.15
C LYS A 43 -21.83 -24.28 8.00
N ASP A 44 -21.68 -22.98 7.77
CA ASP A 44 -22.02 -22.40 6.47
C ASP A 44 -20.82 -21.74 5.84
N GLN A 45 -20.32 -22.37 4.73
CA GLN A 45 -19.20 -21.91 3.93
C GLN A 45 -19.63 -20.77 2.98
N SER A 46 -20.28 -19.74 3.48
CA SER A 46 -20.27 -18.44 2.82
C SER A 46 -19.07 -17.67 3.39
N THR A 47 -18.19 -17.23 2.51
CA THR A 47 -17.07 -16.34 2.87
C THR A 47 -17.63 -15.29 3.83
N PRO A 48 -17.13 -15.18 5.07
CA PRO A 48 -17.67 -14.19 6.00
C PRO A 48 -17.50 -12.83 5.35
N ALA A 49 -18.61 -12.17 5.06
CA ALA A 49 -18.58 -10.81 4.60
C ALA A 49 -17.76 -10.02 5.62
N SER A 50 -16.70 -9.35 5.18
CA SER A 50 -15.95 -8.46 6.06
C SER A 50 -16.96 -7.62 6.84
N PRO A 51 -16.88 -7.50 8.18
CA PRO A 51 -17.77 -6.62 8.93
C PRO A 51 -17.75 -5.18 8.38
N LEU A 52 -16.73 -4.84 7.60
CA LEU A 52 -16.59 -3.59 6.91
C LEU A 52 -17.36 -3.54 5.57
N SER A 53 -17.80 -4.67 5.01
CA SER A 53 -18.48 -4.71 3.70
C SER A 53 -19.88 -4.10 3.69
N ASN A 54 -20.54 -4.01 4.85
CA ASN A 54 -21.90 -3.48 5.00
C ASN A 54 -21.98 -2.11 5.70
N THR A 55 -20.84 -1.52 6.06
CA THR A 55 -20.78 -0.29 6.88
C THR A 55 -20.75 1.00 6.06
N SER A 56 -21.27 1.02 4.86
CA SER A 56 -21.40 2.24 4.06
C SER A 56 -22.30 3.32 4.68
N ARG A 57 -22.86 3.07 5.88
CA ARG A 57 -23.68 4.02 6.64
C ARG A 57 -23.36 3.95 8.14
N VAL A 58 -22.12 4.23 8.51
CA VAL A 58 -21.80 4.43 9.91
C VAL A 58 -22.20 5.84 10.30
N ASP A 59 -23.12 5.97 11.24
CA ASP A 59 -23.46 7.26 11.86
C ASP A 59 -22.50 7.52 13.02
N PHE A 60 -21.69 8.54 12.90
CA PHE A 60 -20.75 8.95 13.95
C PHE A 60 -21.36 9.97 14.93
N SER A 61 -22.62 10.38 14.71
CA SER A 61 -23.25 11.36 15.58
C SER A 61 -23.29 10.86 17.02
N GLY A 62 -22.70 11.64 17.91
CA GLY A 62 -22.59 11.26 19.32
C GLY A 62 -21.45 10.32 19.69
N TRP A 63 -20.60 9.91 18.75
CA TRP A 63 -19.38 9.20 19.10
C TRP A 63 -18.35 10.18 19.69
N PRO A 64 -17.65 9.80 20.78
CA PRO A 64 -16.56 10.60 21.31
C PRO A 64 -15.30 10.43 20.47
N ASP A 65 -14.39 11.38 20.59
CA ASP A 65 -13.01 11.18 20.14
C ASP A 65 -12.43 9.93 20.82
N LEU A 66 -11.54 9.23 20.10
CA LEU A 66 -11.00 7.95 20.56
C LEU A 66 -9.48 7.89 20.37
N GLN A 67 -8.80 7.50 21.43
CA GLN A 67 -7.39 7.10 21.39
C GLN A 67 -7.30 5.58 21.49
N LEU A 68 -6.92 4.92 20.39
CA LEU A 68 -6.70 3.49 20.31
C LEU A 68 -5.22 3.17 20.46
N ARG A 69 -4.88 2.25 21.37
CA ARG A 69 -3.53 1.70 21.52
C ARG A 69 -3.64 0.19 21.67
N CYS A 70 -3.25 -0.54 20.64
CA CYS A 70 -3.25 -2.00 20.64
C CYS A 70 -1.81 -2.50 20.51
N ALA A 71 -1.32 -3.16 21.54
CA ALA A 71 0.05 -3.63 21.57
C ALA A 71 0.26 -4.87 20.70
N GLU A 72 -0.73 -5.77 20.64
CA GLU A 72 -0.72 -6.98 19.83
C GLU A 72 -2.11 -7.27 19.27
N CYS A 73 -2.30 -6.92 18.00
CA CYS A 73 -3.56 -7.11 17.30
C CYS A 73 -3.46 -8.23 16.25
N TRP A 74 -4.36 -9.21 16.37
CA TRP A 74 -4.64 -10.21 15.36
C TRP A 74 -6.06 -9.98 14.86
N LEU A 75 -6.20 -9.73 13.58
CA LEU A 75 -7.49 -9.47 12.96
C LEU A 75 -7.65 -10.40 11.76
N TRP A 76 -8.82 -11.06 11.66
CA TRP A 76 -9.13 -12.03 10.58
C TRP A 76 -8.08 -13.13 10.42
N GLY A 77 -7.54 -13.59 11.55
CA GLY A 77 -6.54 -14.65 11.57
C GLY A 77 -5.11 -14.22 11.21
N GLN A 78 -4.86 -12.92 11.02
CA GLN A 78 -3.56 -12.37 10.68
C GLN A 78 -3.01 -11.46 11.78
N LYS A 79 -1.72 -11.56 12.07
CA LYS A 79 -1.05 -10.74 13.07
C LYS A 79 -0.64 -9.39 12.47
N TYR A 80 -1.33 -8.33 12.86
CA TYR A 80 -0.96 -6.95 12.48
C TYR A 80 0.06 -6.32 13.41
N GLY A 81 0.29 -6.92 14.59
CA GLY A 81 1.21 -6.39 15.58
C GLY A 81 0.63 -5.18 16.32
N ARG A 82 1.39 -4.10 16.41
CA ARG A 82 0.95 -2.88 17.07
C ARG A 82 0.07 -2.05 16.14
N ILE A 83 -1.08 -1.61 16.68
CA ILE A 83 -1.98 -0.69 15.99
C ILE A 83 -2.32 0.46 16.93
N ASP A 84 -1.98 1.68 16.54
CA ASP A 84 -2.36 2.90 17.26
C ASP A 84 -3.20 3.80 16.35
N GLY A 85 -4.12 4.56 16.94
CA GLY A 85 -4.92 5.55 16.22
C GLY A 85 -5.46 6.60 17.16
N ASP A 86 -5.35 7.87 16.75
CA ASP A 86 -5.98 9.02 17.40
C ASP A 86 -7.08 9.55 16.49
N PHE A 87 -8.33 9.32 16.89
CA PHE A 87 -9.51 9.64 16.11
C PHE A 87 -10.24 10.82 16.73
N ALA A 88 -10.55 11.84 15.91
CA ALA A 88 -11.43 12.94 16.25
C ALA A 88 -12.69 12.87 15.40
N ILE A 89 -13.84 13.15 16.00
CA ILE A 89 -15.15 13.02 15.35
C ILE A 89 -15.86 14.35 15.38
N GLN A 90 -16.24 14.86 14.20
CA GLN A 90 -17.00 16.09 14.06
C GLN A 90 -18.16 15.86 13.07
N GLY A 91 -19.37 15.73 13.61
CA GLY A 91 -20.53 15.39 12.81
C GLY A 91 -20.33 14.06 12.05
N ASN A 92 -20.35 14.12 10.73
CA ASN A 92 -20.16 12.94 9.86
C ASN A 92 -18.71 12.80 9.37
N THR A 93 -17.77 13.48 9.98
CA THR A 93 -16.34 13.39 9.64
C THR A 93 -15.57 12.68 10.74
N LEU A 94 -14.88 11.60 10.37
CA LEU A 94 -13.91 10.89 11.19
C LEU A 94 -12.50 11.30 10.73
N SER A 95 -11.76 11.96 11.61
CA SER A 95 -10.38 12.37 11.35
C SER A 95 -9.41 11.45 12.10
N LEU A 96 -8.42 10.91 11.40
CA LEU A 96 -7.29 10.19 11.95
C LEU A 96 -6.09 11.16 12.01
N THR A 97 -5.71 11.58 13.20
CA THR A 97 -4.60 12.54 13.40
C THR A 97 -3.25 11.86 13.64
N GLY A 98 -3.27 10.60 14.04
CA GLY A 98 -2.08 9.78 14.23
C GLY A 98 -2.44 8.30 14.14
N GLY A 99 -2.13 7.68 13.02
CA GLY A 99 -2.30 6.25 12.78
C GLY A 99 -0.94 5.56 12.66
N LEU A 100 -0.84 4.37 13.24
CA LEU A 100 0.34 3.51 13.17
C LEU A 100 -0.10 2.07 13.08
N VAL A 101 0.47 1.34 12.12
CA VAL A 101 0.48 -0.13 12.10
C VAL A 101 1.92 -0.58 12.02
N ASP A 102 2.39 -1.38 12.99
CA ASP A 102 3.74 -1.94 13.01
C ASP A 102 3.65 -3.47 13.08
N THR A 103 3.86 -4.09 11.93
CA THR A 103 3.75 -5.56 11.77
C THR A 103 5.02 -6.30 12.18
N GLY A 104 6.12 -5.57 12.44
CA GLY A 104 7.47 -6.12 12.59
C GLY A 104 8.19 -6.34 11.26
N PHE A 105 7.49 -6.43 10.14
CA PHE A 105 8.07 -6.46 8.77
C PHE A 105 8.10 -5.08 8.14
N GLY A 106 7.15 -4.25 8.50
CA GLY A 106 7.03 -2.88 8.04
C GLY A 106 6.15 -2.06 8.97
N ARG A 107 6.35 -0.76 8.89
CA ARG A 107 5.61 0.25 9.62
C ARG A 107 4.84 1.11 8.63
N LEU A 108 3.56 1.28 8.88
CA LEU A 108 2.68 2.19 8.17
C LEU A 108 2.26 3.31 9.12
N THR A 109 2.43 4.55 8.70
CA THR A 109 1.82 5.71 9.36
C THR A 109 0.69 6.26 8.51
N ALA A 110 -0.34 6.81 9.15
CA ALA A 110 -1.48 7.37 8.45
C ALA A 110 -2.05 8.58 9.20
N ALA A 111 -2.43 9.61 8.45
CA ALA A 111 -3.30 10.69 8.90
C ALA A 111 -4.27 11.05 7.78
N GLY A 112 -5.45 11.53 8.12
CA GLY A 112 -6.43 11.89 7.11
C GLY A 112 -7.84 11.92 7.65
N GLU A 113 -8.81 11.87 6.77
CA GLU A 113 -10.22 11.98 7.11
C GLU A 113 -11.12 11.15 6.21
N TRP A 114 -12.20 10.70 6.81
CA TRP A 114 -13.32 10.11 6.11
C TRP A 114 -14.56 10.96 6.37
N VAL A 115 -15.09 11.57 5.31
CA VAL A 115 -16.38 12.27 5.31
C VAL A 115 -17.45 11.29 4.89
N ASN A 116 -18.43 11.03 5.76
CA ASN A 116 -19.50 10.06 5.55
C ASN A 116 -20.87 10.73 5.47
N ASN A 117 -21.01 11.69 4.56
CA ASN A 117 -22.30 12.31 4.31
C ASN A 117 -23.17 11.42 3.39
N PRO A 118 -24.50 11.39 3.57
CA PRO A 118 -25.39 10.71 2.63
C PRO A 118 -25.20 11.24 1.21
N GLY A 119 -24.78 10.33 0.30
CA GLY A 119 -24.54 10.66 -1.11
C GLY A 119 -23.21 11.32 -1.43
N GLU A 120 -22.37 11.64 -0.41
CA GLU A 120 -21.06 12.24 -0.60
C GLU A 120 -20.05 11.64 0.37
N GLN A 121 -19.61 10.43 0.08
CA GLN A 121 -18.50 9.83 0.82
C GLN A 121 -17.18 10.13 0.15
N ARG A 122 -16.18 10.50 0.95
CA ARG A 122 -14.81 10.70 0.48
C ARG A 122 -13.82 10.37 1.58
N THR A 123 -12.70 9.82 1.17
CA THR A 123 -11.57 9.53 2.05
C THR A 123 -10.33 10.25 1.53
N SER A 124 -9.56 10.82 2.44
CA SER A 124 -8.21 11.30 2.19
C SER A 124 -7.27 10.69 3.22
N LEU A 125 -6.15 10.12 2.78
CA LEU A 125 -5.12 9.55 3.64
C LEU A 125 -3.74 9.92 3.14
N LYS A 126 -2.88 10.33 4.06
CA LYS A 126 -1.46 10.58 3.81
C LYS A 126 -0.60 9.94 4.89
N GLY A 127 0.60 9.56 4.54
CA GLY A 127 1.54 8.93 5.45
C GLY A 127 2.71 8.31 4.74
N ASP A 128 3.33 7.35 5.41
CA ASP A 128 4.45 6.59 4.87
C ASP A 128 4.35 5.10 5.22
N ILE A 129 4.96 4.29 4.37
CA ILE A 129 5.10 2.85 4.59
C ILE A 129 6.58 2.51 4.46
N LYS A 130 7.20 1.99 5.53
CA LYS A 130 8.64 1.71 5.58
C LYS A 130 8.93 0.32 6.10
N GLY A 131 9.98 -0.30 5.59
CA GLY A 131 10.45 -1.59 6.08
C GLY A 131 11.77 -2.02 5.45
N ASN A 132 12.30 -3.14 5.93
CA ASN A 132 13.62 -3.61 5.53
C ASN A 132 13.56 -4.78 4.52
N LYS A 133 12.41 -5.42 4.34
CA LYS A 133 12.20 -6.55 3.44
C LYS A 133 10.84 -6.42 2.76
N LEU A 134 10.84 -5.88 1.55
CA LEU A 134 9.64 -5.62 0.78
C LEU A 134 8.85 -6.90 0.49
N ASP A 135 9.54 -7.97 0.10
CA ASP A 135 8.93 -9.27 -0.18
C ASP A 135 8.21 -9.88 1.04
N ALA A 136 8.82 -9.78 2.23
CA ALA A 136 8.20 -10.24 3.47
C ALA A 136 6.98 -9.40 3.84
N ALA A 137 7.08 -8.07 3.72
CA ALA A 137 5.96 -7.16 3.98
C ALA A 137 4.83 -7.37 2.97
N ALA A 138 5.14 -7.50 1.68
CA ALA A 138 4.16 -7.78 0.64
C ALA A 138 3.44 -9.13 0.88
N ASN A 139 4.20 -10.19 1.12
CA ASN A 139 3.65 -11.52 1.40
C ASN A 139 2.74 -11.52 2.64
N PHE A 140 3.06 -10.72 3.65
CA PHE A 140 2.23 -10.55 4.82
C PHE A 140 0.82 -10.06 4.45
N PHE A 141 0.69 -9.18 3.47
CA PHE A 141 -0.60 -8.71 2.95
C PHE A 141 -1.16 -9.55 1.80
N GLY A 142 -0.58 -10.74 1.54
CA GLY A 142 -1.00 -11.61 0.44
C GLY A 142 -0.63 -11.08 -0.95
N ILE A 143 0.33 -10.17 -1.00
CA ILE A 143 0.82 -9.52 -2.21
C ILE A 143 2.09 -10.23 -2.68
N SER A 144 2.11 -10.71 -3.91
CA SER A 144 3.33 -11.23 -4.54
C SER A 144 4.06 -10.10 -5.26
N THR A 145 5.37 -10.00 -5.06
CA THR A 145 6.24 -9.03 -5.73
C THR A 145 7.46 -9.72 -6.31
N PRO A 146 7.96 -9.32 -7.49
CA PRO A 146 9.22 -9.78 -8.03
C PRO A 146 10.43 -9.18 -7.30
N LEU A 147 10.25 -8.09 -6.54
CA LEU A 147 11.31 -7.42 -5.81
C LEU A 147 11.61 -8.17 -4.52
N ARG A 148 12.86 -8.57 -4.32
CA ARG A 148 13.31 -9.35 -3.17
C ARG A 148 14.44 -8.68 -2.40
N GLY A 149 14.41 -8.85 -1.08
CA GLY A 149 15.49 -8.43 -0.20
C GLY A 149 15.63 -6.90 -0.02
N SER A 150 14.78 -6.13 -0.66
CA SER A 150 14.87 -4.67 -0.69
C SER A 150 14.27 -4.04 0.56
N SER A 151 14.92 -3.01 1.11
CA SER A 151 14.25 -2.06 1.97
C SER A 151 13.31 -1.18 1.15
N PHE A 152 12.28 -0.65 1.80
CA PHE A 152 11.30 0.19 1.12
C PHE A 152 10.89 1.37 1.96
N ASP A 153 10.60 2.48 1.28
CA ASP A 153 10.09 3.72 1.82
C ASP A 153 9.13 4.31 0.79
N VAL A 154 7.86 4.36 1.14
CA VAL A 154 6.79 4.85 0.26
C VAL A 154 6.05 5.96 0.99
N ASP A 155 6.18 7.20 0.52
CA ASP A 155 5.34 8.31 0.96
C ASP A 155 4.08 8.35 0.09
N TYR A 156 2.91 8.53 0.70
CA TYR A 156 1.65 8.60 -0.02
C TYR A 156 0.78 9.76 0.48
N ASP A 157 0.04 10.35 -0.47
CA ASP A 157 -1.05 11.31 -0.23
C ASP A 157 -2.14 11.01 -1.25
N LEU A 158 -3.20 10.34 -0.80
CA LEU A 158 -4.22 9.75 -1.65
C LEU A 158 -5.61 10.18 -1.21
N HIS A 159 -6.50 10.37 -2.17
CA HIS A 159 -7.93 10.63 -1.90
C HIS A 159 -8.81 9.94 -2.94
N TRP A 160 -9.98 9.51 -2.48
CA TRP A 160 -10.96 8.81 -3.31
C TRP A 160 -12.37 8.99 -2.78
N ARG A 161 -13.37 8.64 -3.60
CA ARG A 161 -14.75 8.49 -3.15
C ARG A 161 -14.95 7.16 -2.44
N ASP A 162 -15.86 7.12 -1.47
CA ASP A 162 -16.21 5.96 -0.66
C ASP A 162 -15.36 5.86 0.63
N ALA A 163 -15.57 4.81 1.39
CA ALA A 163 -14.97 4.56 2.70
C ALA A 163 -13.48 4.21 2.62
N PRO A 164 -12.70 4.35 3.72
CA PRO A 164 -11.27 4.04 3.75
C PRO A 164 -10.92 2.62 3.30
N TRP A 165 -11.77 1.65 3.56
CA TRP A 165 -11.58 0.23 3.22
C TRP A 165 -12.16 -0.17 1.84
N LYS A 166 -12.75 0.79 1.14
CA LYS A 166 -13.36 0.56 -0.17
C LYS A 166 -13.01 1.69 -1.12
N PRO A 167 -11.75 1.80 -1.53
CA PRO A 167 -11.34 2.83 -2.47
C PRO A 167 -12.04 2.64 -3.82
N ASP A 168 -12.66 3.70 -4.32
CA ASP A 168 -13.16 3.77 -5.68
C ASP A 168 -12.01 4.11 -6.64
N GLU A 169 -11.54 3.12 -7.39
CA GLU A 169 -10.39 3.25 -8.28
C GLU A 169 -10.58 4.38 -9.31
N ALA A 170 -11.81 4.57 -9.82
CA ALA A 170 -12.09 5.60 -10.81
C ALA A 170 -12.01 7.04 -10.27
N SER A 171 -12.06 7.20 -8.96
CA SER A 171 -11.93 8.49 -8.30
C SER A 171 -10.62 8.63 -7.49
N LEU A 172 -9.73 7.63 -7.60
CA LEU A 172 -8.44 7.67 -6.91
C LEU A 172 -7.57 8.77 -7.50
N ASN A 173 -7.11 9.66 -6.64
CA ASN A 173 -6.21 10.76 -6.98
C ASN A 173 -5.12 10.88 -5.92
N GLY A 174 -3.99 11.49 -6.28
CA GLY A 174 -2.93 11.79 -5.35
C GLY A 174 -1.53 11.53 -5.87
N ILE A 175 -0.60 11.27 -4.95
CA ILE A 175 0.81 11.08 -5.24
C ILE A 175 1.39 9.94 -4.40
N LEU A 176 2.28 9.17 -5.04
CA LEU A 176 3.12 8.17 -4.41
C LEU A 176 4.58 8.51 -4.71
N LYS A 177 5.43 8.52 -3.68
CA LYS A 177 6.88 8.60 -3.84
C LYS A 177 7.50 7.34 -3.27
N THR A 178 8.19 6.59 -4.13
CA THR A 178 8.71 5.27 -3.79
C THR A 178 10.23 5.27 -3.85
N ARG A 179 10.84 4.69 -2.84
CA ARG A 179 12.28 4.46 -2.74
C ARG A 179 12.50 3.03 -2.25
N PHE A 180 13.15 2.21 -3.07
CA PHE A 180 13.62 0.89 -2.68
C PHE A 180 15.14 0.89 -2.60
N GLY A 181 15.69 0.24 -1.59
CA GLY A 181 17.13 0.02 -1.46
C GLY A 181 17.58 -1.19 -2.27
N LYS A 182 18.81 -1.63 -2.02
CA LYS A 182 19.40 -2.80 -2.68
C LYS A 182 18.48 -4.00 -2.68
N GLY A 183 18.45 -4.69 -3.82
CA GLY A 183 17.61 -5.87 -3.98
C GLY A 183 17.82 -6.56 -5.30
N GLU A 184 16.93 -7.51 -5.55
CA GLU A 184 16.90 -8.31 -6.76
C GLU A 184 15.50 -8.28 -7.36
N ILE A 185 15.42 -8.13 -8.68
CA ILE A 185 14.22 -8.41 -9.45
C ILE A 185 14.29 -9.88 -9.86
N ALA A 186 13.62 -10.74 -9.09
CA ALA A 186 13.64 -12.17 -9.31
C ALA A 186 12.68 -12.58 -10.43
N ASP A 187 12.94 -13.76 -11.02
CA ASP A 187 11.99 -14.38 -11.96
C ASP A 187 10.73 -14.83 -11.22
N VAL A 188 9.60 -14.27 -11.57
CA VAL A 188 8.30 -14.69 -11.04
C VAL A 188 7.76 -15.80 -11.94
N SER A 189 8.30 -17.03 -11.81
CA SER A 189 7.65 -18.19 -12.37
C SER A 189 6.37 -18.50 -11.59
N THR A 190 5.23 -18.22 -12.22
CA THR A 190 3.90 -18.83 -11.99
C THR A 190 3.59 -19.32 -10.56
N GLY A 191 3.55 -18.42 -9.58
CA GLY A 191 2.88 -18.64 -8.31
C GLY A 191 1.47 -18.05 -8.33
N ARG A 192 0.52 -18.65 -7.60
CA ARG A 192 -0.84 -18.14 -7.43
C ARG A 192 -0.81 -16.81 -6.64
N ALA A 193 -0.35 -15.74 -7.27
CA ALA A 193 -0.31 -14.40 -6.70
C ALA A 193 -1.69 -13.77 -6.69
N GLY A 194 -2.07 -13.23 -5.56
CA GLY A 194 -3.35 -12.58 -5.34
C GLY A 194 -3.71 -11.53 -6.41
N GLN A 195 -4.99 -11.40 -6.70
CA GLN A 195 -5.56 -10.70 -7.84
C GLN A 195 -5.27 -9.18 -7.92
N ILE A 196 -4.78 -8.55 -6.86
CA ILE A 196 -4.66 -7.08 -6.79
C ILE A 196 -3.37 -6.56 -7.45
N LEU A 197 -2.26 -7.33 -7.46
CA LEU A 197 -1.00 -6.89 -8.08
C LEU A 197 -0.76 -7.38 -9.51
N ARG A 198 -1.68 -8.15 -10.07
CA ARG A 198 -1.74 -8.29 -11.54
C ARG A 198 -1.97 -6.95 -12.25
N LEU A 199 -2.36 -5.92 -11.50
CA LEU A 199 -2.63 -4.57 -12.03
C LEU A 199 -1.37 -3.80 -12.40
N LEU A 200 -0.27 -4.07 -11.72
CA LEU A 200 1.03 -3.53 -12.08
C LEU A 200 1.83 -4.67 -12.73
N SER A 201 1.52 -5.01 -13.98
CA SER A 201 2.22 -6.06 -14.74
C SER A 201 3.67 -5.68 -15.04
N PHE A 202 4.43 -5.41 -13.99
CA PHE A 202 5.90 -5.41 -14.06
C PHE A 202 6.40 -6.71 -14.70
N ASP A 203 5.70 -7.83 -14.50
CA ASP A 203 6.00 -9.11 -15.11
C ASP A 203 5.96 -9.10 -16.64
N ALA A 204 5.06 -8.35 -17.25
CA ALA A 204 5.01 -8.24 -18.72
C ALA A 204 6.15 -7.37 -19.24
N LEU A 205 6.45 -6.27 -18.54
CA LEU A 205 7.58 -5.41 -18.83
C LEU A 205 8.90 -6.15 -18.64
N LEU A 206 9.07 -6.84 -17.51
CA LEU A 206 10.26 -7.64 -17.21
C LEU A 206 10.46 -8.80 -18.18
N ARG A 207 9.40 -9.51 -18.56
CA ARG A 207 9.49 -10.57 -19.58
C ARG A 207 9.98 -10.02 -20.91
N LYS A 208 9.53 -8.84 -21.30
CA LYS A 208 9.92 -8.23 -22.56
C LYS A 208 11.34 -7.68 -22.49
N LEU A 209 11.72 -7.04 -21.39
CA LEU A 209 13.12 -6.65 -21.12
C LEU A 209 14.06 -7.86 -21.16
N ARG A 210 13.67 -8.99 -20.58
CA ARG A 210 14.42 -10.26 -20.66
C ARG A 210 14.53 -10.81 -22.07
N PHE A 211 13.48 -10.73 -22.88
CA PHE A 211 13.50 -11.21 -24.27
C PHE A 211 14.45 -10.39 -25.15
N ASP A 212 14.45 -9.08 -24.94
CA ASP A 212 15.26 -8.16 -25.75
C ASP A 212 16.71 -8.02 -25.22
N PHE A 213 16.94 -8.37 -23.94
CA PHE A 213 18.25 -8.26 -23.24
C PHE A 213 18.59 -9.55 -22.45
N SER A 214 18.36 -10.71 -23.06
CA SER A 214 18.51 -12.02 -22.41
C SER A 214 19.90 -12.26 -21.79
N ASP A 215 20.93 -11.67 -22.39
CA ASP A 215 22.31 -11.85 -21.93
C ASP A 215 22.59 -11.05 -20.63
N THR A 216 21.81 -10.00 -20.37
CA THR A 216 21.94 -9.15 -19.18
C THR A 216 21.07 -9.62 -18.03
N PHE A 217 19.95 -10.34 -18.30
CA PHE A 217 18.93 -10.69 -17.29
C PHE A 217 18.82 -12.21 -17.02
N SER A 218 19.84 -13.01 -17.29
CA SER A 218 19.73 -14.49 -17.28
C SER A 218 19.52 -15.12 -15.90
N GLU A 219 20.00 -14.51 -14.80
CA GLU A 219 19.97 -15.10 -13.44
C GLU A 219 19.28 -14.24 -12.37
N GLY A 220 18.53 -13.22 -12.77
CA GLY A 220 17.99 -12.19 -11.90
C GLY A 220 18.67 -10.84 -12.17
N PHE A 221 17.99 -9.76 -11.85
CA PHE A 221 18.53 -8.40 -12.04
C PHE A 221 18.74 -7.75 -10.67
N TYR A 222 20.00 -7.52 -10.32
CA TYR A 222 20.39 -6.86 -9.08
C TYR A 222 20.45 -5.36 -9.25
N TYR A 223 19.99 -4.62 -8.24
CA TYR A 223 20.00 -3.16 -8.24
C TYR A 223 20.40 -2.60 -6.87
N ASP A 224 20.97 -1.40 -6.87
CA ASP A 224 21.32 -0.64 -5.69
C ASP A 224 20.15 0.20 -5.19
N SER A 225 19.33 0.73 -6.10
CA SER A 225 18.14 1.50 -5.73
C SER A 225 17.07 1.51 -6.84
N ILE A 226 15.80 1.70 -6.42
CA ILE A 226 14.71 2.09 -7.30
C ILE A 226 14.06 3.34 -6.73
N ARG A 227 13.83 4.36 -7.57
CA ARG A 227 13.14 5.59 -7.20
C ARG A 227 12.05 5.89 -8.22
N SER A 228 10.91 6.34 -7.74
CA SER A 228 9.78 6.71 -8.60
C SER A 228 8.86 7.69 -7.90
N THR A 229 8.37 8.68 -8.64
CA THR A 229 7.23 9.50 -8.27
C THR A 229 6.07 9.17 -9.21
N ALA A 230 4.92 8.83 -8.65
CA ALA A 230 3.73 8.53 -9.43
C ALA A 230 2.60 9.51 -9.05
N TRP A 231 2.05 10.20 -10.02
CA TRP A 231 0.87 11.05 -9.88
C TRP A 231 -0.36 10.28 -10.35
N ILE A 232 -1.38 10.24 -9.51
CA ILE A 232 -2.62 9.54 -9.83
C ILE A 232 -3.71 10.58 -10.06
N LYS A 233 -4.40 10.49 -11.18
CA LYS A 233 -5.55 11.31 -11.51
C LYS A 233 -6.66 10.45 -12.09
N ASP A 234 -7.81 10.44 -11.41
CA ASP A 234 -9.00 9.69 -11.83
C ASP A 234 -8.69 8.22 -12.17
N GLY A 235 -7.91 7.58 -11.29
CA GLY A 235 -7.50 6.18 -11.44
C GLY A 235 -6.43 5.92 -12.50
N VAL A 236 -5.83 6.96 -13.09
CA VAL A 236 -4.69 6.81 -13.99
C VAL A 236 -3.43 7.32 -13.30
N MET A 237 -2.49 6.42 -13.10
CA MET A 237 -1.18 6.70 -12.51
C MET A 237 -0.18 7.05 -13.62
N HIS A 238 0.56 8.13 -13.46
CA HIS A 238 1.61 8.58 -14.37
C HIS A 238 2.95 8.69 -13.64
N THR A 239 4.03 8.33 -14.31
CA THR A 239 5.40 8.54 -13.86
C THR A 239 6.29 8.96 -15.03
N ASP A 240 7.27 9.83 -14.75
CA ASP A 240 8.27 10.28 -15.72
C ASP A 240 9.71 10.23 -15.15
N ASP A 241 9.87 9.80 -13.92
CA ASP A 241 11.13 9.81 -13.16
C ASP A 241 11.53 8.46 -12.57
N THR A 242 10.88 7.36 -12.98
CA THR A 242 11.23 6.04 -12.47
C THR A 242 12.62 5.64 -12.94
N LEU A 243 13.51 5.39 -11.99
CA LEU A 243 14.89 4.99 -12.22
C LEU A 243 15.23 3.77 -11.39
N VAL A 244 15.73 2.74 -12.05
CA VAL A 244 16.38 1.58 -11.45
C VAL A 244 17.89 1.73 -11.67
N ASP A 245 18.62 1.86 -10.57
CA ASP A 245 20.08 1.90 -10.52
C ASP A 245 20.57 0.44 -10.37
N GLY A 246 20.84 -0.20 -11.51
CA GLY A 246 21.16 -1.61 -11.57
C GLY A 246 22.66 -1.86 -11.60
N LEU A 247 23.10 -3.07 -11.17
CA LEU A 247 24.52 -3.42 -11.17
C LEU A 247 25.06 -3.66 -12.59
N GLU A 248 24.22 -4.12 -13.50
CA GLU A 248 24.63 -4.45 -14.87
C GLU A 248 24.11 -3.44 -15.89
N ALA A 249 23.04 -2.74 -15.55
CA ALA A 249 22.43 -1.73 -16.40
C ALA A 249 21.50 -0.83 -15.58
N ASP A 250 21.44 0.44 -15.94
CA ASP A 250 20.42 1.36 -15.44
C ASP A 250 19.16 1.28 -16.29
N ILE A 251 17.98 1.40 -15.66
CA ILE A 251 16.70 1.41 -16.36
C ILE A 251 15.93 2.66 -15.96
N ALA A 252 15.66 3.52 -16.94
CA ALA A 252 14.74 4.65 -16.76
C ALA A 252 13.40 4.33 -17.41
N MET A 253 12.31 4.66 -16.71
CA MET A 253 10.95 4.38 -17.18
C MET A 253 10.07 5.60 -17.03
N LYS A 254 9.15 5.78 -17.98
CA LYS A 254 8.06 6.76 -17.94
C LYS A 254 6.81 6.18 -18.58
N GLY A 255 5.66 6.72 -18.23
CA GLY A 255 4.41 6.30 -18.85
C GLY A 255 3.24 6.33 -17.88
N SER A 256 2.24 5.50 -18.14
CA SER A 256 1.02 5.48 -17.36
C SER A 256 0.48 4.08 -17.12
N VAL A 257 -0.26 3.95 -16.01
CA VAL A 257 -1.02 2.75 -15.63
C VAL A 257 -2.46 3.16 -15.37
N ASN A 258 -3.40 2.64 -16.16
CA ASN A 258 -4.83 2.82 -15.91
C ASN A 258 -5.32 1.72 -14.97
N LEU A 259 -5.58 2.06 -13.71
CA LEU A 259 -5.99 1.12 -12.68
C LEU A 259 -7.40 0.55 -12.95
N VAL A 260 -8.30 1.38 -13.52
CA VAL A 260 -9.69 1.00 -13.83
C VAL A 260 -9.75 0.03 -15.00
N ARG A 261 -9.02 0.32 -16.09
CA ARG A 261 -9.01 -0.51 -17.30
C ARG A 261 -8.00 -1.63 -17.25
N ARG A 262 -7.08 -1.59 -16.26
CA ARG A 262 -5.94 -2.51 -16.15
C ARG A 262 -5.06 -2.49 -17.40
N GLU A 263 -4.75 -1.29 -17.85
CA GLU A 263 -3.92 -1.03 -19.03
C GLU A 263 -2.60 -0.40 -18.59
N LEU A 264 -1.51 -0.83 -19.22
CA LEU A 264 -0.16 -0.34 -19.00
C LEU A 264 0.37 0.25 -20.30
N ASP A 265 0.81 1.51 -20.26
CA ASP A 265 1.49 2.20 -21.36
C ASP A 265 2.79 2.80 -20.82
N MET A 266 3.90 2.07 -20.98
CA MET A 266 5.19 2.41 -20.41
C MET A 266 6.29 2.35 -21.47
N GLU A 267 7.19 3.32 -21.39
CA GLU A 267 8.44 3.37 -22.14
C GLU A 267 9.61 3.14 -21.18
N ALA A 268 10.54 2.27 -21.54
CA ALA A 268 11.75 2.00 -20.79
C ALA A 268 12.99 2.16 -21.65
N VAL A 269 14.04 2.76 -21.07
CA VAL A 269 15.37 2.87 -21.66
C VAL A 269 16.34 2.12 -20.75
N VAL A 270 17.10 1.19 -21.33
CA VAL A 270 18.13 0.42 -20.65
C VAL A 270 19.49 0.90 -21.10
N ALA A 271 20.36 1.29 -20.16
CA ALA A 271 21.73 1.70 -20.40
C ALA A 271 22.68 0.72 -19.70
N PRO A 272 23.37 -0.17 -20.45
CA PRO A 272 24.39 -1.05 -19.88
C PRO A 272 25.55 -0.27 -19.24
N GLU A 273 26.14 -0.78 -18.16
CA GLU A 273 27.19 -0.11 -17.37
C GLU A 273 28.43 0.27 -18.17
N ILE A 274 28.72 -0.44 -19.28
CA ILE A 274 29.84 -0.14 -20.17
C ILE A 274 29.74 1.23 -20.83
N SER A 275 28.55 1.85 -20.80
CA SER A 275 28.25 3.16 -21.40
C SER A 275 28.24 4.31 -20.38
N ALA A 276 28.78 4.12 -19.21
CA ALA A 276 28.59 4.90 -17.97
C ALA A 276 29.13 6.33 -17.95
N SER A 277 29.28 7.02 -19.08
CA SER A 277 29.62 8.44 -19.08
C SER A 277 28.44 9.41 -19.23
N VAL A 278 27.21 8.89 -19.45
CA VAL A 278 26.00 9.73 -19.58
C VAL A 278 24.90 9.08 -18.72
N GLY A 279 24.53 9.73 -17.63
CA GLY A 279 23.45 9.23 -16.79
C GLY A 279 22.17 8.99 -17.59
N VAL A 280 21.49 7.87 -17.33
CA VAL A 280 20.27 7.41 -18.05
C VAL A 280 19.16 8.48 -18.05
N ALA A 281 19.05 9.28 -17.00
CA ALA A 281 18.13 10.42 -16.94
C ALA A 281 18.39 11.44 -18.08
N ALA A 282 19.64 11.57 -18.56
CA ALA A 282 19.97 12.43 -19.69
C ALA A 282 19.60 11.79 -21.05
N ALA A 283 19.46 10.48 -21.14
CA ALA A 283 19.10 9.77 -22.37
C ALA A 283 17.69 10.12 -22.85
N PHE A 284 16.75 10.38 -21.94
CA PHE A 284 15.41 10.86 -22.31
C PHE A 284 15.42 12.28 -22.91
N VAL A 285 16.44 13.07 -22.58
CA VAL A 285 16.52 14.48 -23.01
C VAL A 285 17.30 14.65 -24.30
N VAL A 286 18.29 13.76 -24.61
CA VAL A 286 19.30 14.04 -25.64
C VAL A 286 19.21 13.16 -26.88
N ASN A 287 18.73 11.90 -26.81
CA ASN A 287 18.60 11.09 -28.04
C ASN A 287 17.76 9.83 -27.86
N PRO A 288 16.62 9.70 -28.55
CA PRO A 288 15.74 8.52 -28.42
C PRO A 288 16.21 7.30 -29.25
N ILE A 289 17.41 7.30 -29.84
CA ILE A 289 17.81 6.32 -30.86
C ILE A 289 18.81 5.28 -30.33
N VAL A 290 19.44 5.46 -29.18
CA VAL A 290 20.45 4.53 -28.67
C VAL A 290 19.84 3.66 -27.58
N GLY A 291 19.35 2.48 -27.95
CA GLY A 291 18.93 1.43 -27.01
C GLY A 291 17.50 1.54 -26.46
N ALA A 292 16.64 2.35 -27.07
CA ALA A 292 15.26 2.46 -26.65
C ALA A 292 14.41 1.29 -27.15
N ALA A 293 13.93 0.46 -26.24
CA ALA A 293 12.81 -0.43 -26.50
C ALA A 293 11.52 0.28 -26.11
N VAL A 294 10.76 0.73 -27.11
CA VAL A 294 9.41 1.30 -26.89
C VAL A 294 8.43 0.16 -26.75
N PHE A 295 7.71 0.12 -25.63
CA PHE A 295 6.69 -0.88 -25.37
C PHE A 295 5.31 -0.23 -25.39
N ALA A 296 4.55 -0.49 -26.44
CA ALA A 296 3.17 -0.07 -26.55
C ALA A 296 2.24 -0.97 -25.71
N ALA A 297 1.17 -0.36 -25.20
CA ALA A 297 0.10 -0.89 -24.39
C ALA A 297 -0.19 -2.39 -24.55
N SER A 298 -0.22 -3.11 -23.46
CA SER A 298 -0.84 -4.43 -23.41
C SER A 298 -2.09 -4.38 -22.54
N LYS A 299 -3.23 -4.84 -23.08
CA LYS A 299 -4.38 -5.22 -22.26
C LYS A 299 -4.01 -6.47 -21.46
N VAL A 300 -4.24 -6.43 -20.17
CA VAL A 300 -4.06 -7.56 -19.26
C VAL A 300 -5.38 -8.25 -19.00
#